data_22eb6167491c3963682ffbf2f9e54c19
#
_entry.id   22eb6167491c3963682ffbf2f9e54c19
#
_cell.length_a   1.000
_cell.length_b   1.000
_cell.length_c   1.000
_cell.angle_alpha   90.00
_cell.angle_beta   90.00
_cell.angle_gamma   90.00
#
_symmetry.space_group_name_H-M   'P 1'
#
loop_
_entity.id
_entity.type
_entity.pdbx_description
1 polymer ?
#
loop_
_entity_poly.entity_id
_entity_poly.type
_entity_poly.pdbx_seq_one_letter_code
_entity_poly.pdbx_strand_id
1 'polypeptide(L)'
;TGMTKVDKRLFTGAAASLTADNVKLDGLPEISRGLEGRAAGVSVQNVSGTFGTAPKIRVRGATSIYGSSKPLWVVDGVIMEDVVDVSADQLSSGDATTLISSAIAGLNSDDIESFQILKDGSATSIYGARAMAGVIVVTTKKGKAGMNKISYTGEFSYRMKPHYTEFNIMNSQDQMAVYQEMQQKGWLTYADLANASESGVYGKMYQKISNSTLLNTEAARNSYLRDAEYRNTNWFDELFQSNVMQTHSVSITSGNEKASYYASLSALIDPGWSRQSEVNRYTANLNTTYNILKNLSMNLISSASYRKQRAPGTLSSEIDAVNGEVKRDFDINPYSYALNTS
;
A
#
# COMPACT_ATOMS: atom_id res chain seq x y z
N THR A 1 -6.71 23.15 13.06
CA THR A 1 -5.31 23.27 12.63
C THR A 1 -4.34 22.33 13.35
N GLY A 2 -4.78 21.43 14.20
CA GLY A 2 -3.90 20.55 14.99
C GLY A 2 -3.20 21.23 16.18
N MET A 3 -2.73 22.44 16.03
CA MET A 3 -2.10 23.23 17.10
C MET A 3 -3.06 24.20 17.80
N THR A 4 -4.01 24.76 17.04
CA THR A 4 -4.98 25.74 17.57
C THR A 4 -6.40 25.37 17.15
N LYS A 5 -7.36 25.54 18.07
CA LYS A 5 -8.78 25.45 17.74
C LYS A 5 -9.24 26.82 17.24
N VAL A 6 -9.56 26.91 15.96
CA VAL A 6 -10.14 28.11 15.34
C VAL A 6 -11.52 27.76 14.83
N ASP A 7 -12.51 28.65 15.05
CA ASP A 7 -13.84 28.49 14.51
C ASP A 7 -13.76 28.44 12.96
N LYS A 8 -14.44 27.48 12.34
CA LYS A 8 -14.46 27.30 10.88
C LYS A 8 -14.85 28.57 10.14
N ARG A 9 -15.69 29.43 10.75
CA ARG A 9 -16.13 30.71 10.19
C ARG A 9 -15.03 31.77 10.16
N LEU A 10 -14.04 31.65 11.05
CA LEU A 10 -12.91 32.58 11.16
C LEU A 10 -11.66 32.05 10.42
N PHE A 11 -11.71 30.82 9.93
CA PHE A 11 -10.59 30.21 9.25
C PHE A 11 -10.69 30.48 7.72
N THR A 12 -9.79 31.29 7.22
CA THR A 12 -9.76 31.71 5.80
C THR A 12 -9.00 30.74 4.89
N GLY A 13 -8.33 29.75 5.47
CA GLY A 13 -7.52 28.78 4.72
C GLY A 13 -8.35 27.65 4.12
N ALA A 14 -7.90 27.12 2.96
CA ALA A 14 -8.51 25.95 2.34
C ALA A 14 -8.22 24.68 3.13
N ALA A 15 -9.21 24.20 3.87
CA ALA A 15 -9.14 22.96 4.62
C ALA A 15 -10.31 22.03 4.29
N ALA A 16 -10.04 20.75 4.10
CA ALA A 16 -11.06 19.70 4.04
C ALA A 16 -11.04 18.93 5.35
N SER A 17 -12.22 18.68 5.93
CA SER A 17 -12.37 17.87 7.14
C SER A 17 -13.19 16.64 6.80
N LEU A 18 -12.67 15.48 7.18
CA LEU A 18 -13.28 14.16 6.99
C LEU A 18 -13.36 13.45 8.33
N THR A 19 -14.48 12.84 8.64
CA THR A 19 -14.60 11.95 9.80
C THR A 19 -13.91 10.63 9.51
N ALA A 20 -13.43 9.93 10.54
CA ALA A 20 -12.78 8.63 10.37
C ALA A 20 -13.71 7.62 9.69
N ASP A 21 -15.00 7.63 10.01
CA ASP A 21 -16.00 6.72 9.42
C ASP A 21 -16.12 6.92 7.90
N ASN A 22 -15.92 8.14 7.42
CA ASN A 22 -15.94 8.44 5.99
C ASN A 22 -14.64 8.03 5.27
N VAL A 23 -13.58 7.76 5.98
CA VAL A 23 -12.25 7.41 5.44
C VAL A 23 -11.97 5.93 5.62
N LYS A 24 -12.52 5.30 6.64
CA LYS A 24 -12.32 3.87 6.90
C LYS A 24 -12.82 3.04 5.71
N LEU A 25 -11.98 2.14 5.27
CA LEU A 25 -12.29 1.11 4.28
C LEU A 25 -12.06 -0.25 4.94
N ASP A 26 -13.11 -1.06 4.94
CA ASP A 26 -13.05 -2.41 5.50
C ASP A 26 -12.12 -3.29 4.68
N GLY A 27 -11.39 -4.17 5.34
CA GLY A 27 -10.47 -5.10 4.68
C GLY A 27 -9.14 -4.49 4.21
N LEU A 28 -8.84 -3.24 4.57
CA LEU A 28 -7.56 -2.60 4.26
C LEU A 28 -6.78 -2.30 5.55
N PRO A 29 -5.52 -2.78 5.65
CA PRO A 29 -4.70 -2.56 6.84
C PRO A 29 -4.21 -1.11 6.99
N GLU A 30 -4.23 -0.34 5.90
CA GLU A 30 -3.69 1.03 5.83
C GLU A 30 -4.79 2.05 5.61
N ILE A 31 -5.05 2.88 6.63
CA ILE A 31 -6.14 3.86 6.61
C ILE A 31 -5.93 4.99 5.58
N SER A 32 -4.69 5.29 5.23
CA SER A 32 -4.37 6.36 4.29
C SER A 32 -4.95 6.13 2.89
N ARG A 33 -5.20 4.87 2.51
CA ARG A 33 -5.89 4.51 1.27
C ARG A 33 -7.33 5.02 1.22
N GLY A 34 -7.97 5.12 2.36
CA GLY A 34 -9.33 5.63 2.47
C GLY A 34 -9.50 7.12 2.13
N LEU A 35 -8.40 7.87 1.98
CA LEU A 35 -8.45 9.27 1.52
C LEU A 35 -8.66 9.39 0.00
N GLU A 36 -8.53 8.29 -0.75
CA GLU A 36 -8.69 8.28 -2.19
C GLU A 36 -10.10 8.72 -2.61
N GLY A 37 -10.17 9.71 -3.51
CA GLY A 37 -11.44 10.24 -4.02
C GLY A 37 -12.31 10.98 -3.00
N ARG A 38 -11.92 11.08 -1.73
CA ARG A 38 -12.75 11.68 -0.66
C ARG A 38 -12.39 13.12 -0.30
N ALA A 39 -11.24 13.58 -0.74
CA ALA A 39 -10.81 14.96 -0.52
C ALA A 39 -10.38 15.60 -1.84
N ALA A 40 -11.04 16.68 -2.25
CA ALA A 40 -10.64 17.42 -3.45
C ALA A 40 -9.19 17.90 -3.35
N GLY A 41 -8.39 17.72 -4.40
CA GLY A 41 -6.99 18.11 -4.44
C GLY A 41 -6.04 17.18 -3.68
N VAL A 42 -6.50 16.02 -3.25
CA VAL A 42 -5.67 14.93 -2.72
C VAL A 42 -5.64 13.81 -3.75
N SER A 43 -4.44 13.45 -4.18
CA SER A 43 -4.20 12.29 -5.05
C SER A 43 -3.58 11.19 -4.21
N VAL A 44 -4.18 10.02 -4.25
CA VAL A 44 -3.69 8.80 -3.61
C VAL A 44 -3.36 7.81 -4.72
N GLN A 45 -2.11 7.38 -4.80
CA GLN A 45 -1.63 6.47 -5.83
C GLN A 45 -1.06 5.21 -5.17
N ASN A 46 -1.58 4.07 -5.54
CA ASN A 46 -0.99 2.79 -5.19
C ASN A 46 0.19 2.54 -6.15
N VAL A 47 1.40 2.76 -5.70
CA VAL A 47 2.62 2.71 -6.53
C VAL A 47 3.32 1.36 -6.48
N SER A 48 2.89 0.47 -5.59
CA SER A 48 3.47 -0.87 -5.43
C SER A 48 2.38 -1.92 -5.22
N GLY A 49 2.59 -3.09 -5.80
CA GLY A 49 1.81 -4.29 -5.53
C GLY A 49 2.22 -5.01 -4.24
N THR A 50 3.28 -4.57 -3.59
CA THR A 50 3.78 -5.19 -2.36
C THR A 50 2.73 -5.11 -1.27
N PHE A 51 2.47 -6.25 -0.66
CA PHE A 51 1.46 -6.38 0.37
C PHE A 51 1.77 -5.51 1.60
N GLY A 52 0.79 -4.72 2.02
CA GLY A 52 0.89 -3.88 3.21
C GLY A 52 1.67 -2.57 3.01
N THR A 53 2.03 -2.18 1.79
CA THR A 53 2.65 -0.89 1.53
C THR A 53 1.65 0.26 1.62
N ALA A 54 2.12 1.42 2.09
CA ALA A 54 1.34 2.64 2.09
C ALA A 54 1.25 3.26 0.68
N PRO A 55 0.13 3.88 0.32
CA PRO A 55 0.01 4.57 -0.94
C PRO A 55 0.83 5.87 -0.93
N LYS A 56 1.21 6.33 -2.13
CA LYS A 56 1.78 7.66 -2.32
C LYS A 56 0.67 8.70 -2.28
N ILE A 57 0.73 9.59 -1.30
CA ILE A 57 -0.25 10.66 -1.14
C ILE A 57 0.38 11.99 -1.57
N ARG A 58 -0.34 12.74 -2.37
CA ARG A 58 0.00 14.11 -2.76
C ARG A 58 -1.17 15.03 -2.47
N VAL A 59 -0.85 16.18 -1.89
CA VAL A 59 -1.81 17.29 -1.68
C VAL A 59 -1.35 18.43 -2.59
N ARG A 60 -2.23 18.97 -3.43
CA ARG A 60 -1.97 20.09 -4.37
C ARG A 60 -1.14 19.76 -5.63
N GLY A 61 -0.91 18.50 -5.97
CA GLY A 61 -0.10 18.15 -7.14
C GLY A 61 1.42 18.33 -6.90
N ALA A 62 2.21 18.31 -7.96
CA ALA A 62 3.65 18.48 -7.87
C ALA A 62 3.99 19.98 -7.77
N THR A 63 4.21 20.48 -6.56
CA THR A 63 4.47 21.91 -6.30
C THR A 63 5.94 22.26 -6.18
N SER A 64 6.84 21.29 -6.19
CA SER A 64 8.28 21.53 -6.01
C SER A 64 9.12 20.69 -6.96
N ILE A 65 10.04 21.33 -7.63
CA ILE A 65 11.10 20.68 -8.43
C ILE A 65 12.23 20.17 -7.51
N TYR A 66 12.41 20.77 -6.35
CA TYR A 66 13.53 20.52 -5.44
C TYR A 66 13.12 20.08 -4.02
N GLY A 67 11.86 19.80 -3.75
CA GLY A 67 11.37 19.43 -2.40
C GLY A 67 10.62 18.12 -2.36
N SER A 68 10.44 17.57 -1.14
CA SER A 68 9.60 16.41 -0.92
C SER A 68 8.15 16.72 -1.34
N SER A 69 7.58 15.88 -2.19
CA SER A 69 6.17 15.96 -2.58
C SER A 69 5.23 15.26 -1.58
N LYS A 70 5.77 14.74 -0.46
CA LYS A 70 4.99 14.10 0.60
C LYS A 70 4.32 15.16 1.48
N PRO A 71 3.04 15.00 1.83
CA PRO A 71 2.40 15.86 2.83
C PRO A 71 3.00 15.58 4.22
N LEU A 72 3.03 16.63 5.05
CA LEU A 72 3.41 16.50 6.44
C LEU A 72 2.26 15.87 7.23
N TRP A 73 2.56 14.85 8.02
CA TRP A 73 1.60 14.24 8.93
C TRP A 73 1.72 14.84 10.33
N VAL A 74 0.59 15.20 10.90
CA VAL A 74 0.49 15.72 12.27
C VAL A 74 -0.56 14.93 13.01
N VAL A 75 -0.19 14.26 14.09
CA VAL A 75 -1.09 13.47 14.92
C VAL A 75 -1.25 14.17 16.27
N ASP A 76 -2.45 14.61 16.60
CA ASP A 76 -2.77 15.35 17.83
C ASP A 76 -1.83 16.52 18.15
N GLY A 77 -1.35 17.19 17.11
CA GLY A 77 -0.44 18.33 17.22
C GLY A 77 1.05 17.97 17.19
N VAL A 78 1.39 16.70 17.19
CA VAL A 78 2.77 16.20 17.07
C VAL A 78 3.09 15.96 15.59
N ILE A 79 4.16 16.56 15.11
CA ILE A 79 4.65 16.30 13.76
C ILE A 79 5.25 14.90 13.72
N MET A 80 4.71 14.07 12.82
CA MET A 80 5.24 12.72 12.58
C MET A 80 6.26 12.81 11.47
N GLU A 81 7.48 12.42 11.76
CA GLU A 81 8.55 12.30 10.77
C GLU A 81 8.63 10.86 10.28
N ASP A 82 8.87 10.70 8.99
CA ASP A 82 9.18 9.37 8.46
C ASP A 82 10.51 8.91 9.07
N VAL A 83 10.52 7.70 9.59
CA VAL A 83 11.71 7.13 10.26
C VAL A 83 12.87 6.92 9.27
N VAL A 84 12.63 7.02 7.99
CA VAL A 84 13.62 6.84 6.92
C VAL A 84 13.66 8.09 6.07
N ASP A 85 14.83 8.71 5.97
CA ASP A 85 15.11 9.76 4.99
C ASP A 85 15.05 9.18 3.58
N VAL A 86 14.02 9.56 2.85
CA VAL A 86 13.78 9.09 1.50
C VAL A 86 14.19 10.17 0.52
N SER A 87 15.15 9.85 -0.35
CA SER A 87 15.53 10.74 -1.44
C SER A 87 14.38 10.91 -2.45
N ALA A 88 14.36 12.04 -3.17
CA ALA A 88 13.36 12.29 -4.22
C ALA A 88 13.36 11.18 -5.29
N ASP A 89 14.52 10.61 -5.59
CA ASP A 89 14.68 9.52 -6.55
C ASP A 89 14.08 8.21 -6.05
N GLN A 90 14.27 7.88 -4.78
CA GLN A 90 13.62 6.73 -4.14
C GLN A 90 12.10 6.89 -4.09
N LEU A 91 11.61 8.13 -3.93
CA LEU A 91 10.18 8.42 -3.96
C LEU A 91 9.59 8.30 -5.36
N SER A 92 10.32 8.76 -6.38
CA SER A 92 9.90 8.66 -7.78
C SER A 92 9.94 7.23 -8.27
N SER A 93 10.81 6.45 -7.68
CA SER A 93 11.15 5.09 -8.05
C SER A 93 10.24 4.02 -7.46
N GLY A 94 9.43 4.36 -6.44
CA GLY A 94 8.55 3.39 -5.79
C GLY A 94 9.29 2.32 -4.97
N ASP A 95 10.50 2.63 -4.49
CA ASP A 95 11.28 1.71 -3.66
C ASP A 95 10.45 1.22 -2.46
N ALA A 96 10.30 -0.09 -2.33
CA ALA A 96 9.46 -0.73 -1.32
C ALA A 96 9.88 -0.36 0.12
N THR A 97 11.17 -0.14 0.36
CA THR A 97 11.68 0.27 1.69
C THR A 97 11.12 1.61 2.13
N THR A 98 10.84 2.50 1.18
CA THR A 98 10.33 3.84 1.47
C THR A 98 8.81 3.88 1.63
N LEU A 99 8.12 2.92 1.01
CA LEU A 99 6.67 2.80 1.07
C LEU A 99 6.19 2.08 2.34
N ILE A 100 7.06 1.26 2.93
CA ILE A 100 6.76 0.50 4.15
C ILE A 100 6.70 1.40 5.39
N SER A 101 7.42 2.52 5.39
CA SER A 101 7.58 3.41 6.55
C SER A 101 6.68 4.66 6.48
N SER A 102 5.39 4.49 6.26
CA SER A 102 4.46 5.60 6.46
C SER A 102 4.43 6.04 7.93
N ALA A 103 4.55 7.33 8.17
CA ALA A 103 4.49 7.93 9.51
C ALA A 103 3.23 7.53 10.31
N ILE A 104 2.16 7.14 9.60
CA ILE A 104 0.88 6.75 10.21
C ILE A 104 0.59 5.25 10.12
N ALA A 105 1.51 4.44 9.59
CA ALA A 105 1.30 2.99 9.47
C ALA A 105 1.07 2.28 10.81
N GLY A 106 1.50 2.91 11.90
CA GLY A 106 1.28 2.46 13.28
C GLY A 106 -0.07 2.81 13.88
N LEU A 107 -0.87 3.67 13.24
CA LEU A 107 -2.15 4.09 13.81
C LEU A 107 -3.26 3.07 13.53
N ASN A 108 -4.12 2.86 14.54
CA ASN A 108 -5.34 2.11 14.35
C ASN A 108 -6.46 3.03 13.87
N SER A 109 -7.19 2.60 12.83
CA SER A 109 -8.33 3.35 12.28
C SER A 109 -9.41 3.66 13.32
N ASP A 110 -9.64 2.74 14.24
CA ASP A 110 -10.69 2.88 15.27
C ASP A 110 -10.35 3.93 16.32
N ASP A 111 -9.08 4.32 16.45
CA ASP A 111 -8.65 5.38 17.38
C ASP A 111 -8.73 6.78 16.79
N ILE A 112 -8.96 6.89 15.48
CA ILE A 112 -9.03 8.18 14.79
C ILE A 112 -10.44 8.76 14.89
N GLU A 113 -10.53 10.04 15.17
CA GLU A 113 -11.78 10.82 15.17
C GLU A 113 -11.99 11.51 13.82
N SER A 114 -10.93 12.17 13.30
CA SER A 114 -11.05 12.95 12.07
C SER A 114 -9.70 13.20 11.39
N PHE A 115 -9.79 13.51 10.10
CA PHE A 115 -8.70 14.02 9.28
C PHE A 115 -9.00 15.44 8.86
N GLN A 116 -8.00 16.31 8.94
CA GLN A 116 -8.06 17.66 8.37
C GLN A 116 -6.91 17.81 7.37
N ILE A 117 -7.24 18.19 6.15
CA ILE A 117 -6.27 18.35 5.07
C ILE A 117 -6.11 19.84 4.80
N LEU A 118 -4.93 20.37 5.14
CA LEU A 118 -4.57 21.77 4.97
C LEU A 118 -3.85 21.92 3.63
N LYS A 119 -4.44 22.74 2.74
CA LYS A 119 -4.03 22.77 1.33
C LYS A 119 -3.33 24.06 0.90
N ASP A 120 -3.55 25.18 1.56
CA ASP A 120 -2.98 26.46 1.17
C ASP A 120 -1.88 26.94 2.12
N GLY A 121 -1.11 27.95 1.66
CA GLY A 121 -0.01 28.50 2.44
C GLY A 121 -0.48 29.13 3.74
N SER A 122 -1.68 29.71 3.82
CA SER A 122 -2.24 30.27 5.03
C SER A 122 -2.55 29.20 6.06
N ALA A 123 -3.08 28.05 5.61
CA ALA A 123 -3.39 26.92 6.48
C ALA A 123 -2.14 26.17 6.93
N THR A 124 -1.10 26.15 6.10
CA THR A 124 0.14 25.40 6.37
C THR A 124 1.24 26.23 7.02
N SER A 125 1.11 27.56 7.06
CA SER A 125 2.12 28.50 7.60
C SER A 125 2.57 28.19 9.03
N ILE A 126 1.68 27.63 9.85
CA ILE A 126 1.96 27.23 11.25
C ILE A 126 3.06 26.16 11.32
N TYR A 127 3.22 25.35 10.26
CA TYR A 127 4.17 24.23 10.19
C TYR A 127 5.47 24.57 9.45
N GLY A 128 5.59 25.80 8.94
CA GLY A 128 6.78 26.31 8.27
C GLY A 128 7.08 25.62 6.93
N ALA A 129 8.37 25.63 6.54
CA ALA A 129 8.83 25.14 5.24
C ALA A 129 8.54 23.64 5.00
N ARG A 130 8.44 22.84 6.06
CA ARG A 130 8.13 21.41 5.96
C ARG A 130 6.71 21.14 5.42
N ALA A 131 5.83 22.12 5.45
CA ALA A 131 4.45 22.02 5.03
C ALA A 131 4.19 22.42 3.57
N MET A 132 5.21 22.61 2.76
CA MET A 132 5.06 23.07 1.35
C MET A 132 4.20 22.14 0.51
N ALA A 133 4.27 20.84 0.75
CA ALA A 133 3.46 19.83 0.04
C ALA A 133 2.07 19.62 0.65
N GLY A 134 1.66 20.46 1.61
CA GLY A 134 0.42 20.32 2.36
C GLY A 134 0.59 19.62 3.70
N VAL A 135 -0.44 19.66 4.55
CA VAL A 135 -0.45 19.01 5.86
C VAL A 135 -1.70 18.18 6.03
N ILE A 136 -1.55 16.97 6.52
CA ILE A 136 -2.66 16.10 6.92
C ILE A 136 -2.63 15.99 8.45
N VAL A 137 -3.62 16.58 9.09
CA VAL A 137 -3.77 16.55 10.54
C VAL A 137 -4.72 15.42 10.91
N VAL A 138 -4.25 14.51 11.73
CA VAL A 138 -5.02 13.40 12.31
C VAL A 138 -5.37 13.78 13.74
N THR A 139 -6.64 13.69 14.07
CA THR A 139 -7.11 13.85 15.46
C THR A 139 -7.57 12.51 15.98
N THR A 140 -7.02 12.08 17.11
CA THR A 140 -7.43 10.84 17.77
C THR A 140 -8.61 11.06 18.71
N LYS A 141 -9.32 9.98 19.01
CA LYS A 141 -10.43 9.99 19.96
C LYS A 141 -9.96 10.39 21.36
N LYS A 142 -10.78 11.17 22.04
CA LYS A 142 -10.52 11.68 23.40
C LYS A 142 -11.60 11.23 24.36
N GLY A 143 -11.26 11.20 25.65
CA GLY A 143 -12.24 11.03 26.70
C GLY A 143 -13.26 12.17 26.71
N LYS A 144 -14.49 11.87 27.06
CA LYS A 144 -15.58 12.87 27.18
C LYS A 144 -16.12 12.86 28.60
N ALA A 145 -16.32 14.07 29.16
CA ALA A 145 -16.92 14.20 30.48
C ALA A 145 -18.34 13.62 30.52
N GLY A 146 -18.68 12.95 31.60
CA GLY A 146 -19.98 12.30 31.78
C GLY A 146 -20.15 10.98 31.03
N MET A 147 -19.12 10.46 30.38
CA MET A 147 -19.17 9.22 29.61
C MET A 147 -18.30 8.14 30.27
N ASN A 148 -18.87 6.96 30.48
CA ASN A 148 -18.15 5.75 30.84
C ASN A 148 -18.56 4.65 29.87
N LYS A 149 -17.69 4.32 28.94
CA LYS A 149 -17.99 3.35 27.90
C LYS A 149 -16.78 2.46 27.61
N ILE A 150 -17.03 1.17 27.61
CA ILE A 150 -16.10 0.17 27.07
C ILE A 150 -16.65 -0.26 25.73
N SER A 151 -15.83 -0.27 24.71
CA SER A 151 -16.20 -0.71 23.36
C SER A 151 -15.23 -1.76 22.87
N TYR A 152 -15.77 -2.80 22.23
CA TYR A 152 -15.02 -3.78 21.48
C TYR A 152 -15.50 -3.75 20.03
N THR A 153 -14.55 -3.69 19.11
CA THR A 153 -14.80 -3.80 17.67
C THR A 153 -14.01 -5.00 17.15
N GLY A 154 -14.69 -5.93 16.53
CA GLY A 154 -14.10 -7.06 15.81
C GLY A 154 -14.47 -6.95 14.34
N GLU A 155 -13.47 -6.94 13.44
CA GLU A 155 -13.66 -6.91 11.99
C GLU A 155 -12.99 -8.13 11.39
N PHE A 156 -13.73 -8.84 10.53
CA PHE A 156 -13.25 -10.03 9.83
C PHE A 156 -13.50 -9.85 8.34
N SER A 157 -12.44 -9.82 7.56
CA SER A 157 -12.51 -9.72 6.10
C SER A 157 -11.98 -10.99 5.46
N TYR A 158 -12.86 -11.71 4.76
CA TYR A 158 -12.49 -12.89 4.00
C TYR A 158 -12.12 -12.52 2.58
N ARG A 159 -10.95 -12.95 2.13
CA ARG A 159 -10.46 -12.77 0.76
C ARG A 159 -10.35 -14.13 0.11
N MET A 160 -11.08 -14.29 -0.98
CA MET A 160 -11.02 -15.53 -1.77
C MET A 160 -9.80 -15.49 -2.69
N LYS A 161 -9.20 -16.65 -2.87
CA LYS A 161 -8.19 -16.88 -3.88
C LYS A 161 -8.81 -16.68 -5.27
N PRO A 162 -8.15 -16.00 -6.23
CA PRO A 162 -8.65 -15.88 -7.59
C PRO A 162 -8.65 -17.24 -8.30
N HIS A 163 -9.56 -17.39 -9.25
CA HIS A 163 -9.68 -18.58 -10.09
C HIS A 163 -9.57 -18.22 -11.56
N TYR A 164 -9.02 -19.13 -12.38
CA TYR A 164 -8.90 -18.90 -13.82
C TYR A 164 -10.22 -18.66 -14.52
N THR A 165 -11.34 -19.18 -13.97
CA THR A 165 -12.69 -18.94 -14.50
C THR A 165 -13.13 -17.49 -14.44
N GLU A 166 -12.47 -16.66 -13.64
CA GLU A 166 -12.74 -15.21 -13.51
C GLU A 166 -12.01 -14.39 -14.59
N PHE A 167 -11.08 -15.01 -15.32
CA PHE A 167 -10.23 -14.35 -16.29
C PHE A 167 -10.48 -14.93 -17.68
N ASN A 168 -10.55 -14.05 -18.68
CA ASN A 168 -10.66 -14.45 -20.07
C ASN A 168 -9.27 -14.60 -20.69
N ILE A 169 -8.58 -15.69 -20.36
CA ILE A 169 -7.23 -16.02 -20.84
C ILE A 169 -7.25 -17.34 -21.59
N MET A 170 -6.31 -17.48 -22.53
CA MET A 170 -6.10 -18.72 -23.28
C MET A 170 -5.49 -19.79 -22.37
N ASN A 171 -5.87 -21.04 -22.57
CA ASN A 171 -5.17 -22.17 -21.99
C ASN A 171 -3.85 -22.45 -22.78
N SER A 172 -3.04 -23.36 -22.27
CA SER A 172 -1.74 -23.68 -22.90
C SER A 172 -1.89 -24.21 -24.34
N GLN A 173 -2.92 -25.00 -24.63
CA GLN A 173 -3.18 -25.53 -25.96
C GLN A 173 -3.54 -24.41 -26.94
N ASP A 174 -4.47 -23.54 -26.59
CA ASP A 174 -4.88 -22.41 -27.42
C ASP A 174 -3.70 -21.46 -27.66
N GLN A 175 -2.87 -21.21 -26.67
CA GLN A 175 -1.70 -20.36 -26.80
C GLN A 175 -0.68 -20.96 -27.75
N MET A 176 -0.41 -22.26 -27.67
CA MET A 176 0.48 -22.95 -28.61
C MET A 176 -0.07 -22.92 -30.04
N ALA A 177 -1.37 -23.07 -30.22
CA ALA A 177 -2.02 -22.96 -31.52
C ALA A 177 -1.85 -21.56 -32.13
N VAL A 178 -2.00 -20.50 -31.34
CA VAL A 178 -1.77 -19.12 -31.78
C VAL A 178 -0.31 -18.91 -32.19
N TYR A 179 0.65 -19.38 -31.41
CA TYR A 179 2.07 -19.27 -31.77
C TYR A 179 2.41 -20.00 -33.07
N GLN A 180 1.87 -21.20 -33.29
CA GLN A 180 2.06 -21.94 -34.55
C GLN A 180 1.46 -21.15 -35.72
N GLU A 181 0.27 -20.58 -35.57
CA GLU A 181 -0.35 -19.77 -36.62
C GLU A 181 0.47 -18.51 -36.92
N MET A 182 0.96 -17.81 -35.89
CA MET A 182 1.82 -16.65 -36.07
C MET A 182 3.12 -17.00 -36.82
N GLN A 183 3.70 -18.13 -36.52
CA GLN A 183 4.88 -18.60 -37.23
C GLN A 183 4.58 -18.93 -38.69
N GLN A 184 3.49 -19.64 -38.97
CA GLN A 184 3.08 -19.98 -40.34
C GLN A 184 2.82 -18.73 -41.18
N LYS A 185 2.29 -17.68 -40.57
CA LYS A 185 2.05 -16.38 -41.22
C LYS A 185 3.29 -15.49 -41.33
N GLY A 186 4.43 -15.93 -40.75
CA GLY A 186 5.68 -15.16 -40.76
C GLY A 186 5.66 -13.94 -39.85
N TRP A 187 4.75 -13.87 -38.88
CA TRP A 187 4.66 -12.78 -37.95
C TRP A 187 5.67 -12.88 -36.78
N LEU A 188 6.23 -14.06 -36.57
CA LEU A 188 7.31 -14.30 -35.61
C LEU A 188 8.60 -14.59 -36.36
N THR A 189 9.61 -13.76 -36.16
CA THR A 189 10.94 -14.00 -36.72
C THR A 189 11.84 -14.67 -35.69
N TYR A 190 12.84 -15.44 -36.20
CA TYR A 190 13.80 -16.11 -35.31
C TYR A 190 14.57 -15.11 -34.42
N ALA A 191 14.90 -13.93 -34.94
CA ALA A 191 15.63 -12.91 -34.22
C ALA A 191 14.81 -12.34 -33.04
N ASP A 192 13.51 -12.13 -33.23
CA ASP A 192 12.62 -11.62 -32.19
C ASP A 192 12.44 -12.64 -31.07
N LEU A 193 12.43 -13.95 -31.43
CA LEU A 193 12.20 -15.02 -30.46
C LEU A 193 13.45 -15.46 -29.71
N ALA A 194 14.62 -15.46 -30.40
CA ALA A 194 15.87 -15.95 -29.80
C ALA A 194 16.47 -15.02 -28.77
N ASN A 195 16.20 -13.70 -28.87
CA ASN A 195 16.73 -12.68 -27.98
C ASN A 195 15.78 -12.31 -26.83
N ALA A 196 14.52 -12.71 -26.89
CA ALA A 196 13.56 -12.42 -25.85
C ALA A 196 13.56 -13.53 -24.80
N SER A 197 14.30 -13.35 -23.71
CA SER A 197 14.30 -14.27 -22.56
C SER A 197 12.91 -14.50 -21.94
N GLU A 198 11.96 -13.63 -22.28
CA GLU A 198 10.60 -13.61 -21.75
C GLU A 198 9.52 -14.05 -22.74
N SER A 199 9.89 -14.56 -23.91
CA SER A 199 8.93 -14.96 -24.94
C SER A 199 8.23 -16.31 -24.70
N GLY A 200 8.16 -16.72 -23.44
CA GLY A 200 7.43 -17.93 -23.02
C GLY A 200 8.02 -19.22 -23.57
N VAL A 201 7.18 -20.23 -23.73
CA VAL A 201 7.57 -21.56 -24.21
C VAL A 201 8.20 -21.52 -25.59
N TYR A 202 7.67 -20.67 -26.45
CA TYR A 202 8.13 -20.54 -27.85
C TYR A 202 9.56 -19.98 -27.91
N GLY A 203 9.86 -18.93 -27.17
CA GLY A 203 11.20 -18.36 -27.07
C GLY A 203 12.19 -19.34 -26.44
N LYS A 204 11.80 -20.05 -25.39
CA LYS A 204 12.62 -21.10 -24.76
C LYS A 204 12.92 -22.26 -25.76
N MET A 205 11.98 -22.60 -26.62
CA MET A 205 12.21 -23.58 -27.69
C MET A 205 13.34 -23.12 -28.62
N TYR A 206 13.29 -21.87 -29.08
CA TYR A 206 14.33 -21.35 -29.98
C TYR A 206 15.67 -21.13 -29.26
N GLN A 207 15.69 -20.77 -27.99
CA GLN A 207 16.93 -20.77 -27.20
C GLN A 207 17.56 -22.15 -27.11
N LYS A 208 16.75 -23.19 -26.91
CA LYS A 208 17.25 -24.58 -26.94
C LYS A 208 17.80 -24.99 -28.30
N ILE A 209 17.19 -24.52 -29.37
CA ILE A 209 17.69 -24.74 -30.73
C ILE A 209 19.03 -24.00 -30.93
N SER A 210 19.11 -22.73 -30.50
CA SER A 210 20.33 -21.92 -30.56
C SER A 210 21.48 -22.56 -29.77
N ASN A 211 21.18 -23.08 -28.58
CA ASN A 211 22.15 -23.75 -27.72
C ASN A 211 22.39 -25.23 -28.12
N SER A 212 21.89 -25.67 -29.29
CA SER A 212 22.05 -27.03 -29.81
C SER A 212 21.53 -28.15 -28.88
N THR A 213 20.63 -27.82 -27.96
CA THR A 213 19.98 -28.79 -27.04
C THR A 213 18.67 -29.33 -27.58
N LEU A 214 18.14 -28.72 -28.63
CA LEU A 214 16.98 -29.17 -29.41
C LEU A 214 17.30 -29.08 -30.89
N LEU A 215 16.98 -30.14 -31.64
CA LEU A 215 17.17 -30.15 -33.09
C LEU A 215 16.21 -29.17 -33.76
N ASN A 216 16.71 -28.42 -34.76
CA ASN A 216 15.89 -27.51 -35.55
C ASN A 216 15.14 -28.25 -36.68
N THR A 217 14.40 -29.27 -36.30
CA THR A 217 13.52 -30.02 -37.21
C THR A 217 12.08 -29.79 -36.84
N GLU A 218 11.18 -29.86 -37.80
CA GLU A 218 9.75 -29.69 -37.53
C GLU A 218 9.24 -30.71 -36.51
N ALA A 219 9.66 -31.97 -36.62
CA ALA A 219 9.29 -33.03 -35.70
C ALA A 219 9.73 -32.71 -34.23
N ALA A 220 10.97 -32.23 -34.05
CA ALA A 220 11.48 -31.91 -32.72
C ALA A 220 10.78 -30.69 -32.15
N ARG A 221 10.49 -29.66 -32.94
CA ARG A 221 9.72 -28.48 -32.50
C ARG A 221 8.31 -28.89 -32.12
N ASN A 222 7.62 -29.63 -32.94
CA ASN A 222 6.25 -30.09 -32.67
C ASN A 222 6.19 -30.98 -31.42
N SER A 223 7.17 -31.85 -31.20
CA SER A 223 7.24 -32.64 -29.97
C SER A 223 7.41 -31.77 -28.75
N TYR A 224 8.29 -30.75 -28.79
CA TYR A 224 8.51 -29.82 -27.70
C TYR A 224 7.25 -29.00 -27.35
N LEU A 225 6.56 -28.51 -28.41
CA LEU A 225 5.33 -27.72 -28.22
C LEU A 225 4.19 -28.59 -27.69
N ARG A 226 4.09 -29.86 -28.17
CA ARG A 226 3.11 -30.80 -27.63
C ARG A 226 3.34 -31.11 -26.16
N ASP A 227 4.57 -31.26 -25.73
CA ASP A 227 4.87 -31.41 -24.29
C ASP A 227 4.46 -30.19 -23.50
N ALA A 228 4.54 -28.99 -24.09
CA ALA A 228 4.11 -27.75 -23.46
C ALA A 228 2.57 -27.62 -23.37
N GLU A 229 1.83 -28.12 -24.35
CA GLU A 229 0.35 -28.12 -24.32
C GLU A 229 -0.23 -28.88 -23.15
N TYR A 230 0.46 -29.90 -22.66
CA TYR A 230 0.03 -30.72 -21.53
C TYR A 230 0.45 -30.13 -20.18
N ARG A 231 1.26 -29.08 -20.16
CA ARG A 231 1.59 -28.38 -18.92
C ARG A 231 0.39 -27.54 -18.49
N ASN A 232 -0.13 -27.85 -17.33
CA ASN A 232 -1.27 -27.14 -16.77
C ASN A 232 -1.02 -26.86 -15.30
N THR A 233 -0.24 -25.80 -15.04
CA THR A 233 0.04 -25.36 -13.67
C THR A 233 -1.00 -24.34 -13.26
N ASN A 234 -1.69 -24.62 -12.16
CA ASN A 234 -2.59 -23.62 -11.55
C ASN A 234 -1.77 -22.65 -10.70
N TRP A 235 -1.26 -21.60 -11.34
CA TRP A 235 -0.45 -20.59 -10.66
C TRP A 235 -1.22 -19.82 -9.59
N PHE A 236 -2.53 -19.70 -9.68
CA PHE A 236 -3.31 -19.11 -8.60
C PHE A 236 -3.26 -19.96 -7.33
N ASP A 237 -3.24 -21.28 -7.46
CA ASP A 237 -3.08 -22.18 -6.33
C ASP A 237 -1.68 -22.14 -5.72
N GLU A 238 -0.66 -21.94 -6.56
CA GLU A 238 0.73 -21.86 -6.10
C GLU A 238 1.08 -20.53 -5.45
N LEU A 239 0.56 -19.42 -5.97
CA LEU A 239 0.97 -18.08 -5.57
C LEU A 239 0.03 -17.43 -4.54
N PHE A 240 -1.25 -17.78 -4.55
CA PHE A 240 -2.28 -17.15 -3.72
C PHE A 240 -2.89 -18.11 -2.70
N GLN A 241 -3.50 -17.53 -1.70
CA GLN A 241 -4.25 -18.26 -0.67
C GLN A 241 -5.51 -17.49 -0.29
N SER A 242 -6.58 -18.23 0.02
CA SER A 242 -7.72 -17.63 0.72
C SER A 242 -7.35 -17.34 2.16
N ASN A 243 -7.74 -16.20 2.67
CA ASN A 243 -7.39 -15.78 4.01
C ASN A 243 -8.51 -15.02 4.72
N VAL A 244 -8.37 -14.91 6.03
CA VAL A 244 -9.21 -14.07 6.89
C VAL A 244 -8.32 -13.03 7.55
N MET A 245 -8.47 -11.78 7.19
CA MET A 245 -7.90 -10.65 7.93
C MET A 245 -8.77 -10.41 9.17
N GLN A 246 -8.14 -10.20 10.30
CA GLN A 246 -8.80 -9.96 11.58
C GLN A 246 -8.28 -8.65 12.18
N THR A 247 -9.20 -7.82 12.63
CA THR A 247 -8.88 -6.65 13.43
C THR A 247 -9.70 -6.69 14.72
N HIS A 248 -9.02 -6.60 15.84
CA HIS A 248 -9.63 -6.56 17.17
C HIS A 248 -9.22 -5.26 17.84
N SER A 249 -10.18 -4.51 18.33
CA SER A 249 -9.94 -3.24 19.03
C SER A 249 -10.79 -3.17 20.28
N VAL A 250 -10.16 -2.91 21.41
CA VAL A 250 -10.82 -2.64 22.68
C VAL A 250 -10.51 -1.22 23.08
N SER A 251 -11.51 -0.44 23.42
CA SER A 251 -11.31 0.93 23.88
C SER A 251 -12.17 1.25 25.12
N ILE A 252 -11.61 2.09 25.97
CA ILE A 252 -12.26 2.61 27.16
C ILE A 252 -12.29 4.12 27.05
N THR A 253 -13.49 4.69 27.11
CA THR A 253 -13.70 6.13 27.20
C THR A 253 -14.34 6.44 28.53
N SER A 254 -13.71 7.28 29.33
CA SER A 254 -14.24 7.70 30.62
C SER A 254 -13.89 9.15 30.88
N GLY A 255 -14.70 9.83 31.67
CA GLY A 255 -14.37 11.19 32.07
C GLY A 255 -15.37 11.83 33.02
N ASN A 256 -14.86 12.80 33.76
CA ASN A 256 -15.61 13.74 34.59
C ASN A 256 -15.15 15.17 34.28
N GLU A 257 -15.64 16.16 35.04
CA GLU A 257 -15.28 17.57 34.84
C GLU A 257 -13.78 17.84 35.02
N LYS A 258 -13.11 17.04 35.85
CA LYS A 258 -11.69 17.24 36.20
C LYS A 258 -10.76 16.43 35.30
N ALA A 259 -11.19 15.24 34.84
CA ALA A 259 -10.32 14.37 34.07
C ALA A 259 -11.13 13.59 33.02
N SER A 260 -10.53 13.38 31.88
CA SER A 260 -11.09 12.52 30.85
C SER A 260 -9.98 11.63 30.25
N TYR A 261 -10.30 10.38 29.98
CA TYR A 261 -9.34 9.40 29.45
C TYR A 261 -9.94 8.65 28.27
N TYR A 262 -9.12 8.41 27.30
CA TYR A 262 -9.34 7.44 26.24
C TYR A 262 -8.15 6.50 26.22
N ALA A 263 -8.40 5.21 26.34
CA ALA A 263 -7.37 4.19 26.20
C ALA A 263 -7.84 3.14 25.23
N SER A 264 -6.94 2.65 24.37
CA SER A 264 -7.26 1.58 23.42
C SER A 264 -6.11 0.60 23.27
N LEU A 265 -6.47 -0.64 22.98
CA LEU A 265 -5.56 -1.69 22.55
C LEU A 265 -6.13 -2.30 21.27
N SER A 266 -5.31 -2.48 20.25
CA SER A 266 -5.75 -3.13 19.04
C SER A 266 -4.72 -4.12 18.50
N ALA A 267 -5.23 -5.15 17.80
CA ALA A 267 -4.45 -6.13 17.07
C ALA A 267 -5.04 -6.27 15.67
N LEU A 268 -4.20 -6.09 14.64
CA LEU A 268 -4.50 -6.40 13.26
C LEU A 268 -3.62 -7.59 12.86
N ILE A 269 -4.25 -8.63 12.35
CA ILE A 269 -3.61 -9.86 11.88
C ILE A 269 -4.09 -10.09 10.46
N ASP A 270 -3.21 -9.90 9.49
CA ASP A 270 -3.48 -10.10 8.08
C ASP A 270 -2.48 -11.10 7.49
N PRO A 271 -2.90 -12.37 7.26
CA PRO A 271 -2.03 -13.38 6.67
C PRO A 271 -1.64 -13.10 5.22
N GLY A 272 -2.21 -12.06 4.61
CA GLY A 272 -1.92 -11.70 3.23
C GLY A 272 -2.62 -12.60 2.19
N TRP A 273 -2.71 -12.09 0.98
CA TRP A 273 -3.36 -12.76 -0.12
C TRP A 273 -2.39 -13.62 -0.94
N SER A 274 -1.17 -13.14 -1.17
CA SER A 274 -0.10 -13.95 -1.73
C SER A 274 0.53 -14.80 -0.65
N ARG A 275 0.96 -16.01 -0.99
CA ARG A 275 1.67 -16.90 -0.06
C ARG A 275 2.90 -16.21 0.51
N GLN A 276 3.22 -16.46 1.77
CA GLN A 276 4.34 -15.88 2.52
C GLN A 276 4.25 -14.37 2.76
N SER A 277 3.12 -13.72 2.47
CA SER A 277 2.87 -12.34 2.89
C SER A 277 2.11 -12.30 4.21
N GLU A 278 2.46 -11.38 5.09
CA GLU A 278 1.78 -11.14 6.36
C GLU A 278 1.95 -9.70 6.82
N VAL A 279 0.96 -9.16 7.48
CA VAL A 279 1.05 -7.92 8.25
C VAL A 279 0.41 -8.13 9.61
N ASN A 280 1.20 -8.00 10.66
CA ASN A 280 0.73 -8.03 12.03
C ASN A 280 1.04 -6.68 12.68
N ARG A 281 0.04 -6.05 13.28
CA ARG A 281 0.18 -4.77 13.96
C ARG A 281 -0.53 -4.80 15.30
N TYR A 282 0.18 -4.40 16.34
CA TYR A 282 -0.34 -4.23 17.68
C TYR A 282 -0.18 -2.78 18.08
N THR A 283 -1.25 -2.14 18.54
CA THR A 283 -1.21 -0.74 18.96
C THR A 283 -1.78 -0.56 20.35
N ALA A 284 -1.22 0.39 21.09
CA ALA A 284 -1.73 0.84 22.37
C ALA A 284 -1.74 2.36 22.38
N ASN A 285 -2.87 2.96 22.69
CA ASN A 285 -3.04 4.40 22.76
C ASN A 285 -3.62 4.81 24.10
N LEU A 286 -3.12 5.92 24.63
CA LEU A 286 -3.62 6.58 25.82
C LEU A 286 -3.69 8.08 25.58
N ASN A 287 -4.87 8.64 25.72
CA ASN A 287 -5.09 10.08 25.63
C ASN A 287 -5.84 10.53 26.88
N THR A 288 -5.15 11.30 27.74
CA THR A 288 -5.67 11.75 29.02
C THR A 288 -5.61 13.27 29.08
N THR A 289 -6.71 13.87 29.47
CA THR A 289 -6.78 15.30 29.77
C THR A 289 -7.12 15.46 31.25
N TYR A 290 -6.34 16.25 31.97
CA TYR A 290 -6.56 16.57 33.34
C TYR A 290 -6.66 18.09 33.52
N ASN A 291 -7.80 18.59 34.01
CA ASN A 291 -8.04 19.99 34.29
C ASN A 291 -7.61 20.28 35.72
N ILE A 292 -6.44 20.86 35.89
CA ILE A 292 -5.85 21.20 37.18
C ILE A 292 -6.61 22.40 37.80
N LEU A 293 -6.84 23.41 36.98
CA LEU A 293 -7.59 24.62 37.30
C LEU A 293 -8.55 24.93 36.14
N LYS A 294 -9.48 25.88 36.34
CA LYS A 294 -10.40 26.31 35.27
C LYS A 294 -9.66 26.75 33.97
N ASN A 295 -8.47 27.30 34.11
CA ASN A 295 -7.66 27.83 33.01
C ASN A 295 -6.34 27.05 32.79
N LEU A 296 -6.15 25.92 33.48
CA LEU A 296 -4.94 25.10 33.35
C LEU A 296 -5.33 23.64 33.16
N SER A 297 -4.99 23.11 32.01
CA SER A 297 -5.17 21.70 31.71
C SER A 297 -3.85 21.05 31.28
N MET A 298 -3.65 19.80 31.62
CA MET A 298 -2.55 18.96 31.21
C MET A 298 -3.10 17.85 30.30
N ASN A 299 -2.48 17.69 29.13
CA ASN A 299 -2.78 16.61 28.21
C ASN A 299 -1.60 15.66 28.15
N LEU A 300 -1.86 14.38 28.35
CA LEU A 300 -0.89 13.30 28.14
C LEU A 300 -1.38 12.45 26.99
N ILE A 301 -0.60 12.39 25.93
CA ILE A 301 -0.84 11.55 24.76
C ILE A 301 0.32 10.58 24.66
N SER A 302 0.02 9.30 24.69
CA SER A 302 1.00 8.23 24.52
C SER A 302 0.47 7.23 23.50
N SER A 303 1.27 6.91 22.51
CA SER A 303 0.96 5.85 21.56
C SER A 303 2.17 4.94 21.38
N ALA A 304 1.92 3.65 21.30
CA ALA A 304 2.91 2.63 21.00
C ALA A 304 2.37 1.74 19.89
N SER A 305 3.20 1.42 18.92
CA SER A 305 2.85 0.53 17.84
C SER A 305 4.00 -0.41 17.54
N TYR A 306 3.67 -1.68 17.40
CA TYR A 306 4.58 -2.71 16.90
C TYR A 306 3.98 -3.30 15.62
N ARG A 307 4.71 -3.19 14.51
CA ARG A 307 4.30 -3.71 13.21
C ARG A 307 5.36 -4.65 12.67
N LYS A 308 4.92 -5.84 12.29
CA LYS A 308 5.73 -6.82 11.56
C LYS A 308 5.09 -7.04 10.20
N GLN A 309 5.89 -6.89 9.15
CA GLN A 309 5.45 -7.13 7.78
C GLN A 309 6.39 -8.11 7.11
N ARG A 310 5.83 -9.02 6.35
CA ARG A 310 6.53 -9.89 5.42
C ARG A 310 5.84 -9.77 4.07
N ALA A 311 6.60 -9.52 3.02
CA ALA A 311 6.11 -9.51 1.66
C ALA A 311 7.12 -10.21 0.77
N PRO A 312 6.69 -11.04 -0.18
CA PRO A 312 7.58 -11.56 -1.20
C PRO A 312 8.00 -10.41 -2.12
N GLY A 313 9.26 -10.41 -2.50
CA GLY A 313 9.83 -9.40 -3.39
C GLY A 313 11.34 -9.40 -3.33
N THR A 314 11.99 -8.86 -4.32
CA THR A 314 13.43 -8.64 -4.33
C THR A 314 13.72 -7.18 -3.97
N LEU A 315 14.54 -6.98 -2.97
CA LEU A 315 15.01 -5.65 -2.56
C LEU A 315 16.30 -5.25 -3.31
N SER A 316 16.76 -6.05 -4.27
CA SER A 316 17.97 -5.77 -5.02
C SER A 316 17.74 -4.74 -6.12
N SER A 317 18.43 -3.63 -6.08
CA SER A 317 18.57 -2.70 -7.19
C SER A 317 19.81 -3.08 -7.97
N GLU A 318 19.68 -3.60 -9.17
CA GLU A 318 20.79 -3.76 -10.11
C GLU A 318 20.92 -2.51 -10.99
N ILE A 319 22.12 -2.00 -11.12
CA ILE A 319 22.41 -0.95 -12.10
C ILE A 319 22.70 -1.62 -13.42
N ASP A 320 21.90 -1.30 -14.45
CA ASP A 320 22.24 -1.68 -15.82
C ASP A 320 23.51 -0.95 -16.24
N ALA A 321 24.60 -1.69 -16.31
CA ALA A 321 25.93 -1.14 -16.63
C ALA A 321 26.01 -0.56 -18.08
N VAL A 322 25.05 -0.89 -18.94
CA VAL A 322 25.03 -0.44 -20.34
C VAL A 322 24.33 0.90 -20.50
N ASN A 323 23.21 1.08 -19.82
CA ASN A 323 22.38 2.28 -19.96
C ASN A 323 22.50 3.25 -18.78
N GLY A 324 23.20 2.87 -17.71
CA GLY A 324 23.29 3.66 -16.47
C GLY A 324 21.98 3.79 -15.71
N GLU A 325 20.96 3.06 -16.14
CA GLU A 325 19.66 3.05 -15.48
C GLU A 325 19.63 2.03 -14.34
N VAL A 326 18.97 2.38 -13.26
CA VAL A 326 18.71 1.44 -12.17
C VAL A 326 17.64 0.47 -12.67
N LYS A 327 18.08 -0.73 -13.01
CA LYS A 327 17.17 -1.83 -13.29
C LYS A 327 16.59 -2.30 -11.97
N ARG A 328 15.34 -2.01 -11.75
CA ARG A 328 14.63 -2.44 -10.54
C ARG A 328 13.95 -3.75 -10.79
N ASP A 329 14.26 -4.72 -9.95
CA ASP A 329 13.34 -5.78 -9.71
C ASP A 329 12.20 -5.20 -8.88
N PHE A 330 11.19 -4.68 -9.58
CA PHE A 330 9.95 -4.30 -8.94
C PHE A 330 9.38 -5.50 -8.20
N ASP A 331 8.58 -5.21 -7.20
CA ASP A 331 7.78 -6.20 -6.51
C ASP A 331 7.21 -7.20 -7.52
N ILE A 332 7.49 -8.46 -7.29
CA ILE A 332 6.93 -9.51 -8.11
C ILE A 332 5.42 -9.37 -8.06
N ASN A 333 4.83 -9.00 -9.19
CA ASN A 333 3.39 -9.04 -9.32
C ASN A 333 2.96 -10.48 -9.57
N PRO A 334 2.38 -11.16 -8.58
CA PRO A 334 2.00 -12.57 -8.73
C PRO A 334 1.00 -12.80 -9.85
N TYR A 335 0.19 -11.79 -10.19
CA TYR A 335 -0.73 -11.86 -11.32
C TYR A 335 -0.02 -11.98 -12.67
N SER A 336 1.13 -11.35 -12.87
CA SER A 336 1.85 -11.44 -14.13
C SER A 336 2.33 -12.87 -14.41
N TYR A 337 2.64 -13.63 -13.36
CA TYR A 337 2.96 -15.07 -13.51
C TYR A 337 1.71 -15.91 -13.68
N ALA A 338 0.66 -15.66 -12.91
CA ALA A 338 -0.57 -16.43 -12.96
C ALA A 338 -1.32 -16.27 -14.29
N LEU A 339 -1.26 -15.08 -14.89
CA LEU A 339 -1.90 -14.80 -16.19
C LEU A 339 -1.05 -15.19 -17.40
N ASN A 340 0.20 -15.55 -17.21
CA ASN A 340 1.06 -16.10 -18.24
C ASN A 340 1.10 -17.63 -18.10
N THR A 341 0.26 -18.31 -18.85
CA THR A 341 0.04 -19.76 -18.73
C THR A 341 1.05 -20.62 -19.52
N SER A 342 2.02 -20.02 -20.19
CA SER A 342 3.03 -20.73 -20.99
C SER A 342 4.24 -21.20 -20.19
#